data_29ca1920c6bc8868a7c17590e104081f
#
_entry.id   29ca1920c6bc8868a7c17590e104081f
#
_cell.length_a   1.000
_cell.length_b   1.000
_cell.length_c   1.000
_cell.angle_alpha   90.00
_cell.angle_beta   90.00
_cell.angle_gamma   90.00
#
_symmetry.space_group_name_H-M   'P 1'
#
loop_
_entity.id
_entity.type
_entity.pdbx_description
1 polymer ?
#
loop_
_entity_poly.entity_id
_entity_poly.type
_entity_poly.pdbx_seq_one_letter_code
_entity_poly.pdbx_strand_id
1 'polypeptide(L)'
;MAVRSTTREEAMPELPLYIPQTGIRLPRVSRVRQRFDTTRLNDIETAVRDAIGQYASDVIRPNMRVAITAGSRGIAEIVRITAAVVAEVRRLGAEPFIVTAMGSHGGATTDGQRTVLASYGVTEEQVGCPIIATMETVILGTTETGVSVHFDATAYRADAIILLNRVKPHSI
;
A
#
# COMPACT_ATOMS: atom_id res chain seq x y z
N MET A 1 -32.37 -41.84 -5.35
CA MET A 1 -32.74 -40.67 -6.15
C MET A 1 -31.49 -39.77 -6.21
N ALA A 2 -30.71 -39.86 -7.28
CA ALA A 2 -29.41 -39.22 -7.41
C ALA A 2 -29.57 -37.86 -8.13
N VAL A 3 -29.22 -36.78 -7.44
CA VAL A 3 -29.21 -35.44 -8.01
C VAL A 3 -27.95 -35.31 -8.83
N ARG A 4 -28.08 -35.20 -10.16
CA ARG A 4 -27.00 -34.86 -11.07
C ARG A 4 -26.76 -33.35 -10.98
N SER A 5 -25.60 -32.94 -10.45
CA SER A 5 -25.08 -31.60 -10.57
C SER A 5 -24.55 -31.42 -12.00
N THR A 6 -25.24 -30.61 -12.80
CA THR A 6 -24.73 -30.12 -14.08
C THR A 6 -24.19 -28.72 -13.86
N THR A 7 -22.90 -28.59 -13.48
CA THR A 7 -22.17 -27.37 -13.66
C THR A 7 -21.88 -27.18 -15.15
N ARG A 8 -22.63 -26.31 -15.78
CA ARG A 8 -22.31 -25.79 -17.11
C ARG A 8 -21.13 -24.83 -16.92
N GLU A 9 -19.97 -25.28 -17.32
CA GLU A 9 -18.82 -24.40 -17.53
C GLU A 9 -19.17 -23.50 -18.72
N GLU A 10 -19.60 -22.27 -18.44
CA GLU A 10 -19.79 -21.24 -19.48
C GLU A 10 -18.39 -20.89 -19.99
N ALA A 11 -18.05 -21.38 -21.17
CA ALA A 11 -16.86 -20.99 -21.89
C ALA A 11 -16.92 -19.47 -22.10
N MET A 12 -15.90 -18.76 -21.63
CA MET A 12 -15.74 -17.33 -21.89
C MET A 12 -15.77 -17.11 -23.42
N PRO A 13 -16.53 -16.12 -23.91
CA PRO A 13 -16.54 -15.81 -25.33
C PRO A 13 -15.12 -15.49 -25.79
N GLU A 14 -14.64 -16.17 -26.83
CA GLU A 14 -13.38 -15.80 -27.49
C GLU A 14 -13.54 -14.37 -28.03
N LEU A 15 -12.91 -13.44 -27.36
CA LEU A 15 -12.80 -12.07 -27.90
C LEU A 15 -11.94 -12.14 -29.15
N PRO A 16 -12.46 -11.71 -30.33
CA PRO A 16 -11.68 -11.71 -31.54
C PRO A 16 -10.46 -10.81 -31.36
N LEU A 17 -9.28 -11.42 -31.43
CA LEU A 17 -8.03 -10.69 -31.43
C LEU A 17 -7.96 -9.88 -32.72
N TYR A 18 -8.31 -8.60 -32.69
CA TYR A 18 -8.18 -7.73 -33.83
C TYR A 18 -6.70 -7.39 -34.04
N ILE A 19 -6.06 -8.13 -34.91
CA ILE A 19 -4.72 -7.78 -35.40
C ILE A 19 -4.92 -6.96 -36.69
N PRO A 20 -4.61 -5.65 -36.69
CA PRO A 20 -4.68 -4.87 -37.92
C PRO A 20 -3.79 -5.49 -38.99
N GLN A 21 -4.37 -5.91 -40.12
CA GLN A 21 -3.63 -6.61 -41.17
C GLN A 21 -2.74 -5.70 -42.03
N THR A 22 -2.55 -4.47 -41.68
CA THR A 22 -1.80 -3.51 -42.48
C THR A 22 -0.48 -3.14 -41.82
N GLY A 23 0.60 -3.65 -42.42
CA GLY A 23 1.93 -3.02 -42.48
C GLY A 23 2.59 -2.54 -41.17
N ILE A 24 2.11 -2.96 -40.00
CA ILE A 24 2.74 -2.59 -38.74
C ILE A 24 4.10 -3.30 -38.64
N ARG A 25 5.18 -2.54 -38.78
CA ARG A 25 6.51 -3.02 -38.44
C ARG A 25 6.58 -3.18 -36.92
N LEU A 26 6.61 -4.42 -36.45
CA LEU A 26 6.88 -4.69 -35.05
C LEU A 26 8.29 -4.17 -34.71
N PRO A 27 8.46 -3.52 -33.56
CA PRO A 27 9.78 -3.07 -33.11
C PRO A 27 10.70 -4.28 -32.90
N ARG A 28 11.98 -4.07 -33.18
CA ARG A 28 12.99 -5.09 -32.87
C ARG A 28 13.14 -5.20 -31.36
N VAL A 29 13.08 -6.41 -30.85
CA VAL A 29 13.28 -6.70 -29.42
C VAL A 29 14.67 -7.27 -29.23
N SER A 30 15.40 -6.75 -28.26
CA SER A 30 16.70 -7.27 -27.86
C SER A 30 16.63 -7.91 -26.48
N ARG A 31 17.32 -9.02 -26.33
CA ARG A 31 17.45 -9.66 -25.01
C ARG A 31 18.45 -8.87 -24.19
N VAL A 32 18.02 -8.32 -23.06
CA VAL A 32 18.89 -7.58 -22.14
C VAL A 32 18.95 -8.29 -20.79
N ARG A 33 20.11 -8.22 -20.14
CA ARG A 33 20.28 -8.66 -18.76
C ARG A 33 20.51 -7.42 -17.89
N GLN A 34 19.55 -7.10 -17.06
CA GLN A 34 19.69 -6.03 -16.08
C GLN A 34 20.35 -6.58 -14.81
N ARG A 35 21.38 -5.90 -14.32
CA ARG A 35 21.97 -6.17 -13.01
C ARG A 35 21.49 -5.11 -12.06
N PHE A 36 20.90 -5.56 -10.96
CA PHE A 36 20.46 -4.68 -9.89
C PHE A 36 21.50 -4.66 -8.77
N ASP A 37 21.57 -3.56 -8.05
CA ASP A 37 22.25 -3.55 -6.76
C ASP A 37 21.47 -4.47 -5.81
N THR A 38 22.18 -5.41 -5.19
CA THR A 38 21.61 -6.39 -4.26
C THR A 38 21.96 -6.09 -2.81
N THR A 39 22.44 -4.88 -2.52
CA THR A 39 22.70 -4.42 -1.16
C THR A 39 21.43 -4.56 -0.32
N ARG A 40 21.56 -5.14 0.86
CA ARG A 40 20.45 -5.39 1.79
C ARG A 40 20.77 -4.80 3.15
N LEU A 41 19.75 -4.33 3.84
CA LEU A 41 19.83 -4.02 5.26
C LEU A 41 19.81 -5.34 6.05
N ASN A 42 20.79 -5.58 6.90
CA ASN A 42 20.86 -6.78 7.73
C ASN A 42 20.03 -6.64 9.01
N ASP A 43 19.87 -5.42 9.52
CA ASP A 43 19.15 -5.09 10.74
C ASP A 43 18.09 -4.01 10.44
N ILE A 44 16.87 -4.49 10.21
CA ILE A 44 15.73 -3.63 9.86
C ILE A 44 15.32 -2.79 11.07
N GLU A 45 15.30 -3.36 12.24
CA GLU A 45 14.87 -2.71 13.48
C GLU A 45 15.77 -1.52 13.82
N THR A 46 17.08 -1.71 13.75
CA THR A 46 18.02 -0.61 13.95
C THR A 46 17.88 0.45 12.87
N ALA A 47 17.76 0.07 11.60
CA ALA A 47 17.58 1.04 10.52
C ALA A 47 16.29 1.86 10.67
N VAL A 48 15.19 1.24 11.10
CA VAL A 48 13.93 1.94 11.37
C VAL A 48 14.07 2.87 12.57
N ARG A 49 14.70 2.42 13.65
CA ARG A 49 14.96 3.24 14.84
C ARG A 49 15.77 4.48 14.49
N ASP A 50 16.85 4.32 13.75
CA ASP A 50 17.72 5.41 13.34
C ASP A 50 16.98 6.42 12.46
N ALA A 51 16.18 5.92 11.50
CA ALA A 51 15.36 6.78 10.64
C ALA A 51 14.31 7.57 11.44
N ILE A 52 13.59 6.93 12.35
CA ILE A 52 12.60 7.61 13.19
C ILE A 52 13.30 8.58 14.14
N GLY A 53 14.44 8.19 14.72
CA GLY A 53 15.27 9.06 15.56
C GLY A 53 15.73 10.32 14.83
N GLN A 54 16.13 10.17 13.57
CA GLN A 54 16.63 11.29 12.75
C GLN A 54 15.52 12.22 12.25
N TYR A 55 14.36 11.68 11.85
CA TYR A 55 13.37 12.45 11.09
C TYR A 55 12.05 12.70 11.84
N ALA A 56 11.77 11.98 12.91
CA ALA A 56 10.46 12.02 13.54
C ALA A 56 10.49 12.23 15.07
N SER A 57 11.64 12.06 15.73
CA SER A 57 11.74 12.20 17.20
C SER A 57 11.38 13.59 17.71
N ASP A 58 11.59 14.63 16.90
CA ASP A 58 11.23 16.01 17.23
C ASP A 58 9.78 16.38 16.90
N VAL A 59 9.08 15.51 16.17
CA VAL A 59 7.69 15.71 15.75
C VAL A 59 6.73 14.90 16.62
N ILE A 60 7.04 13.62 16.82
CA ILE A 60 6.17 12.69 17.56
C ILE A 60 6.34 12.93 19.06
N ARG A 61 5.23 13.16 19.75
CA ARG A 61 5.16 13.41 21.20
C ARG A 61 4.31 12.32 21.88
N PRO A 62 4.47 12.11 23.19
CA PRO A 62 3.61 11.19 23.94
C PRO A 62 2.12 11.53 23.77
N ASN A 63 1.31 10.49 23.73
CA ASN A 63 -0.15 10.52 23.54
C ASN A 63 -0.65 11.02 22.16
N MET A 64 0.27 11.31 21.22
CA MET A 64 -0.14 11.58 19.84
C MET A 64 -0.67 10.33 19.16
N ARG A 65 -1.72 10.50 18.36
CA ARG A 65 -2.22 9.47 17.44
C ARG A 65 -1.46 9.59 16.13
N VAL A 66 -0.70 8.54 15.79
CA VAL A 66 0.19 8.53 14.62
C VAL A 66 -0.32 7.55 13.59
N ALA A 67 -0.73 8.08 12.42
CA ALA A 67 -1.12 7.25 11.28
C ALA A 67 0.14 6.77 10.53
N ILE A 68 0.20 5.47 10.23
CA ILE A 68 1.25 4.87 9.40
C ILE A 68 0.61 4.41 8.09
N THR A 69 1.09 4.90 6.96
CA THR A 69 0.48 4.53 5.68
C THR A 69 0.89 3.12 5.24
N ALA A 70 -0.06 2.36 4.70
CA ALA A 70 0.21 1.07 4.08
C ALA A 70 -0.33 1.03 2.66
N GLY A 71 0.56 0.83 1.69
CA GLY A 71 0.22 0.77 0.27
C GLY A 71 -0.12 -0.64 -0.21
N SER A 72 -0.59 -0.75 -1.45
CA SER A 72 -0.98 -2.00 -2.12
C SER A 72 0.16 -2.69 -2.87
N ARG A 73 1.40 -2.26 -2.72
CA ARG A 73 2.55 -2.87 -3.40
C ARG A 73 3.39 -3.66 -2.42
N GLY A 74 3.73 -4.89 -2.81
CA GLY A 74 4.61 -5.72 -2.01
C GLY A 74 5.98 -5.06 -1.82
N ILE A 75 6.43 -5.05 -0.58
CA ILE A 75 7.77 -4.65 -0.15
C ILE A 75 8.36 -5.87 0.55
N ALA A 76 9.61 -6.21 0.27
CA ALA A 76 10.29 -7.26 1.03
C ALA A 76 10.28 -6.90 2.52
N GLU A 77 9.99 -7.87 3.38
CA GLU A 77 9.94 -7.70 4.85
C GLU A 77 8.91 -6.65 5.33
N ILE A 78 7.84 -6.37 4.56
CA ILE A 78 6.87 -5.30 4.90
C ILE A 78 6.28 -5.44 6.29
N VAL A 79 5.97 -6.66 6.71
CA VAL A 79 5.42 -6.95 8.05
C VAL A 79 6.41 -6.53 9.12
N ARG A 80 7.67 -6.96 8.98
CA ARG A 80 8.74 -6.68 9.93
C ARG A 80 9.06 -5.18 10.00
N ILE A 81 9.13 -4.52 8.84
CA ILE A 81 9.34 -3.07 8.76
C ILE A 81 8.20 -2.34 9.46
N THR A 82 6.95 -2.69 9.15
CA THR A 82 5.77 -2.04 9.74
C THR A 82 5.73 -2.25 11.25
N ALA A 83 5.98 -3.48 11.73
CA ALA A 83 6.04 -3.77 13.16
C ALA A 83 7.15 -2.99 13.87
N ALA A 84 8.32 -2.83 13.24
CA ALA A 84 9.41 -2.03 13.78
C ALA A 84 9.03 -0.53 13.88
N VAL A 85 8.35 0.03 12.87
CA VAL A 85 7.83 1.41 12.92
C VAL A 85 6.82 1.57 14.04
N VAL A 86 5.88 0.64 14.19
CA VAL A 86 4.89 0.61 15.28
C VAL A 86 5.57 0.58 16.64
N ALA A 87 6.59 -0.26 16.81
CA ALA A 87 7.33 -0.37 18.07
C ALA A 87 8.06 0.94 18.43
N GLU A 88 8.69 1.60 17.45
CA GLU A 88 9.37 2.87 17.68
C GLU A 88 8.41 4.03 18.00
N VAL A 89 7.27 4.11 17.33
CA VAL A 89 6.22 5.09 17.65
C VAL A 89 5.74 4.91 19.09
N ARG A 90 5.51 3.66 19.52
CA ARG A 90 5.16 3.35 20.92
C ARG A 90 6.27 3.69 21.90
N ARG A 91 7.53 3.44 21.54
CA ARG A 91 8.68 3.80 22.37
C ARG A 91 8.75 5.31 22.63
N LEU A 92 8.29 6.12 21.69
CA LEU A 92 8.14 7.57 21.85
C LEU A 92 6.89 7.97 22.66
N GLY A 93 6.10 7.01 23.13
CA GLY A 93 4.90 7.21 23.94
C GLY A 93 3.65 7.57 23.14
N ALA A 94 3.67 7.44 21.82
CA ALA A 94 2.56 7.74 20.93
C ALA A 94 1.72 6.49 20.60
N GLU A 95 0.53 6.69 20.05
CA GLU A 95 -0.46 5.67 19.70
C GLU A 95 -0.47 5.42 18.18
N PRO A 96 0.24 4.40 17.66
CA PRO A 96 0.26 4.10 16.25
C PRO A 96 -1.00 3.38 15.79
N PHE A 97 -1.43 3.68 14.57
CA PHE A 97 -2.40 2.90 13.81
C PHE A 97 -2.06 2.95 12.33
N ILE A 98 -2.48 1.93 11.57
CA ILE A 98 -2.25 1.86 10.14
C ILE A 98 -3.46 2.42 9.40
N VAL A 99 -3.22 3.19 8.34
CA VAL A 99 -4.23 3.60 7.36
C VAL A 99 -3.90 3.03 5.99
N THR A 100 -4.92 2.62 5.25
CA THR A 100 -4.75 2.15 3.89
C THR A 100 -4.49 3.33 2.95
N ALA A 101 -3.37 3.30 2.23
CA ALA A 101 -2.96 4.34 1.29
C ALA A 101 -2.78 3.74 -0.11
N MET A 102 -3.86 3.27 -0.70
CA MET A 102 -3.82 2.49 -1.94
C MET A 102 -4.87 2.89 -2.99
N GLY A 103 -5.54 4.01 -2.80
CA GLY A 103 -6.51 4.56 -3.75
C GLY A 103 -7.66 3.58 -4.05
N SER A 104 -7.88 3.26 -5.31
CA SER A 104 -8.96 2.37 -5.77
C SER A 104 -8.64 0.87 -5.68
N HIS A 105 -7.45 0.49 -5.20
CA HIS A 105 -7.11 -0.92 -5.04
C HIS A 105 -8.02 -1.61 -4.01
N GLY A 106 -8.13 -2.91 -4.09
CA GLY A 106 -9.10 -3.65 -3.28
C GLY A 106 -10.55 -3.35 -3.65
N GLY A 107 -10.80 -2.95 -4.92
CA GLY A 107 -12.14 -2.60 -5.41
C GLY A 107 -12.70 -1.31 -4.82
N ALA A 108 -11.86 -0.42 -4.29
CA ALA A 108 -12.26 0.79 -3.58
C ALA A 108 -13.26 0.51 -2.44
N THR A 109 -13.03 -0.57 -1.70
CA THR A 109 -13.83 -0.95 -0.54
C THR A 109 -12.95 -1.16 0.69
N THR A 110 -13.47 -0.89 1.86
CA THR A 110 -12.78 -1.11 3.14
C THR A 110 -12.29 -2.54 3.29
N ASP A 111 -13.17 -3.52 3.06
CA ASP A 111 -12.84 -4.95 3.20
C ASP A 111 -11.84 -5.41 2.14
N GLY A 112 -11.99 -4.92 0.90
CA GLY A 112 -11.05 -5.22 -0.16
C GLY A 112 -9.64 -4.68 0.13
N GLN A 113 -9.52 -3.48 0.67
CA GLN A 113 -8.23 -2.91 1.06
C GLN A 113 -7.60 -3.66 2.24
N ARG A 114 -8.38 -4.04 3.26
CA ARG A 114 -7.90 -4.91 4.35
C ARG A 114 -7.43 -6.27 3.84
N THR A 115 -8.16 -6.86 2.88
CA THR A 115 -7.78 -8.12 2.24
C THR A 115 -6.45 -8.00 1.49
N VAL A 116 -6.21 -6.90 0.79
CA VAL A 116 -4.92 -6.65 0.12
C VAL A 116 -3.78 -6.60 1.14
N LEU A 117 -3.92 -5.90 2.27
CA LEU A 117 -2.90 -5.87 3.32
C LEU A 117 -2.67 -7.25 3.92
N ALA A 118 -3.74 -7.97 4.24
CA ALA A 118 -3.66 -9.33 4.77
C ALA A 118 -2.95 -10.30 3.82
N SER A 119 -3.10 -10.13 2.50
CA SER A 119 -2.39 -10.95 1.50
C SER A 119 -0.87 -10.77 1.54
N TYR A 120 -0.38 -9.67 2.09
CA TYR A 120 1.05 -9.41 2.36
C TYR A 120 1.46 -9.77 3.79
N GLY A 121 0.55 -10.33 4.60
CA GLY A 121 0.78 -10.64 6.00
C GLY A 121 0.65 -9.42 6.95
N VAL A 122 0.26 -8.25 6.44
CA VAL A 122 0.04 -7.06 7.27
C VAL A 122 -1.35 -7.17 7.90
N THR A 123 -1.38 -7.71 9.11
CA THR A 123 -2.56 -7.86 9.96
C THR A 123 -2.34 -7.18 11.31
N GLU A 124 -3.41 -6.84 12.02
CA GLU A 124 -3.32 -6.18 13.33
C GLU A 124 -2.49 -7.00 14.33
N GLU A 125 -2.60 -8.33 14.26
CA GLU A 125 -1.84 -9.25 15.08
C GLU A 125 -0.33 -9.18 14.78
N GLN A 126 0.04 -9.20 13.49
CA GLN A 126 1.44 -9.24 13.05
C GLN A 126 2.15 -7.91 13.23
N VAL A 127 1.47 -6.79 13.00
CA VAL A 127 2.06 -5.46 13.12
C VAL A 127 1.89 -4.85 14.50
N GLY A 128 0.97 -5.39 15.31
CA GLY A 128 0.78 -5.01 16.71
C GLY A 128 -0.01 -3.72 16.92
N CYS A 129 -0.74 -3.18 15.94
CA CYS A 129 -1.60 -2.00 16.10
C CYS A 129 -2.87 -2.11 15.23
N PRO A 130 -3.91 -1.30 15.49
CA PRO A 130 -5.12 -1.27 14.67
C PRO A 130 -4.84 -0.92 13.20
N ILE A 131 -5.58 -1.55 12.29
CA ILE A 131 -5.60 -1.21 10.86
C ILE A 131 -6.96 -0.58 10.54
N ILE A 132 -6.98 0.71 10.23
CA ILE A 132 -8.18 1.46 9.92
C ILE A 132 -8.23 1.69 8.41
N ALA A 133 -9.20 1.05 7.76
CA ALA A 133 -9.51 1.29 6.36
C ALA A 133 -10.84 2.03 6.27
N THR A 134 -10.91 3.10 5.51
CA THR A 134 -12.13 3.84 5.24
C THR A 134 -12.13 4.38 3.82
N MET A 135 -13.32 4.58 3.27
CA MET A 135 -13.49 5.31 2.00
C MET A 135 -13.92 6.76 2.24
N GLU A 136 -14.05 7.15 3.50
CA GLU A 136 -14.40 8.54 3.85
C GLU A 136 -13.21 9.46 3.59
N THR A 137 -13.49 10.59 2.96
CA THR A 137 -12.51 11.64 2.69
C THR A 137 -12.96 12.99 3.22
N VAL A 138 -12.00 13.85 3.49
CA VAL A 138 -12.20 15.29 3.68
C VAL A 138 -11.63 16.04 2.47
N ILE A 139 -12.20 17.20 2.14
CA ILE A 139 -11.69 18.08 1.10
C ILE A 139 -10.74 19.07 1.77
N LEU A 140 -9.44 19.02 1.39
CA LEU A 140 -8.43 19.95 1.91
C LEU A 140 -8.49 21.32 1.22
N GLY A 141 -8.99 21.36 -0.01
CA GLY A 141 -9.04 22.55 -0.84
C GLY A 141 -9.30 22.19 -2.30
N THR A 142 -9.10 23.18 -3.16
CA THR A 142 -9.26 23.03 -4.61
C THR A 142 -8.00 23.55 -5.30
N THR A 143 -7.52 22.85 -6.31
CA THR A 143 -6.37 23.28 -7.12
C THR A 143 -6.72 24.52 -7.94
N GLU A 144 -5.72 25.22 -8.49
CA GLU A 144 -5.93 26.34 -9.41
C GLU A 144 -6.74 25.96 -10.64
N THR A 145 -6.71 24.69 -11.05
CA THR A 145 -7.49 24.14 -12.17
C THR A 145 -8.90 23.68 -11.78
N GLY A 146 -9.34 23.91 -10.54
CA GLY A 146 -10.69 23.60 -10.06
C GLY A 146 -10.91 22.15 -9.61
N VAL A 147 -9.84 21.36 -9.42
CA VAL A 147 -9.93 19.96 -8.95
C VAL A 147 -9.93 19.93 -7.42
N SER A 148 -10.93 19.30 -6.81
CA SER A 148 -10.99 19.09 -5.35
C SER A 148 -9.91 18.11 -4.89
N VAL A 149 -9.19 18.46 -3.82
CA VAL A 149 -8.15 17.63 -3.21
C VAL A 149 -8.77 16.84 -2.06
N HIS A 150 -8.95 15.55 -2.26
CA HIS A 150 -9.48 14.62 -1.25
C HIS A 150 -8.37 14.00 -0.44
N PHE A 151 -8.59 13.86 0.85
CA PHE A 151 -7.66 13.25 1.79
C PHE A 151 -8.39 12.27 2.70
N ASP A 152 -7.75 11.17 3.10
CA ASP A 152 -8.34 10.19 4.02
C ASP A 152 -8.78 10.85 5.33
N ALA A 153 -10.04 10.64 5.71
CA ALA A 153 -10.64 11.30 6.88
C ALA A 153 -10.01 10.83 8.21
N THR A 154 -9.52 9.58 8.27
CA THR A 154 -8.88 9.03 9.47
C THR A 154 -7.46 9.56 9.63
N ALA A 155 -6.70 9.58 8.53
CA ALA A 155 -5.35 10.15 8.53
C ALA A 155 -5.37 11.66 8.79
N TYR A 156 -6.39 12.38 8.31
CA TYR A 156 -6.57 13.81 8.58
C TYR A 156 -6.76 14.14 10.07
N ARG A 157 -7.37 13.23 10.82
CA ARG A 157 -7.61 13.37 12.27
C ARG A 157 -6.44 12.87 13.13
N ALA A 158 -5.36 12.40 12.52
CA ALA A 158 -4.15 12.03 13.22
C ALA A 158 -3.32 13.26 13.56
N ASP A 159 -2.55 13.18 14.65
CA ASP A 159 -1.64 14.26 15.07
C ASP A 159 -0.36 14.28 14.21
N ALA A 160 0.03 13.12 13.68
CA ALA A 160 1.15 12.96 12.76
C ALA A 160 0.93 11.79 11.80
N ILE A 161 1.61 11.83 10.65
CA ILE A 161 1.55 10.79 9.63
C ILE A 161 2.96 10.35 9.26
N ILE A 162 3.21 9.04 9.34
CA ILE A 162 4.44 8.42 8.81
C ILE A 162 4.11 7.82 7.44
N LEU A 163 4.80 8.30 6.41
CA LEU A 163 4.69 7.75 5.06
C LEU A 163 5.62 6.55 4.91
N LEU A 164 5.02 5.35 4.90
CA LEU A 164 5.73 4.09 4.67
C LEU A 164 5.34 3.54 3.29
N ASN A 165 6.16 3.81 2.29
CA ASN A 165 5.86 3.50 0.90
C ASN A 165 7.05 2.90 0.15
N ARG A 166 6.75 2.11 -0.88
CA ARG A 166 7.74 1.74 -1.88
C ARG A 166 7.96 2.90 -2.85
N VAL A 167 9.17 3.45 -2.86
CA VAL A 167 9.55 4.42 -3.88
C VAL A 167 9.89 3.69 -5.18
N LYS A 168 9.16 4.00 -6.24
CA LYS A 168 9.37 3.45 -7.57
C LYS A 168 8.89 4.42 -8.64
N PRO A 169 9.47 4.41 -9.86
CA PRO A 169 8.87 5.12 -10.99
C PRO A 169 7.49 4.53 -11.28
N HIS A 170 6.52 5.38 -11.55
CA HIS A 170 5.20 4.96 -11.99
C HIS A 170 5.18 4.85 -13.51
N SER A 171 4.59 3.79 -14.05
CA SER A 171 4.26 3.72 -15.47
C SER A 171 3.16 4.73 -15.76
N ILE A 172 3.41 5.57 -16.72
CA ILE A 172 2.41 6.50 -17.28
C ILE A 172 1.57 5.73 -18.30
#